data_3b869bfe6d53683ff97cce780b1d34df
#
_entry.id   3b869bfe6d53683ff97cce780b1d34df
#
_cell.length_a   1.000
_cell.length_b   1.000
_cell.length_c   1.000
_cell.angle_alpha   90.00
_cell.angle_beta   90.00
_cell.angle_gamma   90.00
#
_symmetry.space_group_name_H-M   'P 1'
#
loop_
_entity.id
_entity.type
_entity.pdbx_description
1 polymer ?
#
loop_
_entity_poly.entity_id
_entity_poly.type
_entity_poly.pdbx_seq_one_letter_code
_entity_poly.pdbx_strand_id
1 'polypeptide(L)'
;MTKIFHMIALLTGLLLAACSDGHDDGPETITPIHFGETDYSIMFGTGASIPFTGGGGVYELTASNPDVLGKFGIETPDHCLYIQPAKTGESYLTIKDVKAESVVTLHFTVEDFYMSFRITEIEGRNTNEFFEVGRWIRFIRNDDNTMPVKVVWQQNMTFQLMTIGEGNFDITRSDTNIFTMRFSLHHNDGADSPLYDYEYTMGGDVEYMSLFDSIFDFGWEKSVASPRSQPVRTIKMLLTDKSNGCKITCCLEP
;
A
#
# COMPACT_ATOMS: atom_id res chain seq x y z
N MET A 1 64.10 -0.50 53.45
CA MET A 1 63.12 0.43 52.83
C MET A 1 63.43 0.77 51.37
N THR A 2 64.55 0.33 50.79
CA THR A 2 65.00 0.73 49.44
C THR A 2 64.43 -0.15 48.27
N LYS A 3 63.94 -1.35 48.61
CA LYS A 3 63.37 -2.26 47.52
C LYS A 3 61.95 -2.04 47.16
N ILE A 4 61.14 -1.31 47.95
CA ILE A 4 59.76 -1.01 47.69
C ILE A 4 59.65 0.18 46.71
N PHE A 5 60.58 1.12 46.75
CA PHE A 5 60.63 2.26 45.89
C PHE A 5 60.89 1.96 44.37
N HIS A 6 61.74 0.90 44.15
CA HIS A 6 62.03 0.47 42.80
C HIS A 6 60.86 -0.29 42.11
N MET A 7 60.01 -0.92 42.87
CA MET A 7 58.85 -1.64 42.34
C MET A 7 57.73 -0.70 42.00
N ILE A 8 57.57 0.42 42.72
CA ILE A 8 56.59 1.43 42.46
C ILE A 8 56.95 2.27 41.17
N ALA A 9 58.27 2.52 40.98
CA ALA A 9 58.74 3.23 39.79
C ALA A 9 58.61 2.38 38.50
N LEU A 10 58.69 1.03 38.62
CA LEU A 10 58.51 0.15 37.46
C LEU A 10 57.03 -0.01 37.08
N LEU A 11 56.13 0.07 38.07
CA LEU A 11 54.68 -0.06 37.84
C LEU A 11 54.08 1.22 37.24
N THR A 12 54.62 2.40 37.58
CA THR A 12 54.20 3.67 36.99
C THR A 12 54.72 3.88 35.56
N GLY A 13 55.83 3.26 35.17
CA GLY A 13 56.35 3.29 33.81
C GLY A 13 55.57 2.45 32.81
N LEU A 14 54.85 1.40 33.31
CA LEU A 14 54.03 0.53 32.44
C LEU A 14 52.64 1.09 32.13
N LEU A 15 52.19 2.09 32.93
CA LEU A 15 50.86 2.72 32.71
C LEU A 15 50.89 3.89 31.72
N LEU A 16 52.07 4.32 31.30
CA LEU A 16 52.20 5.43 30.32
C LEU A 16 52.43 4.96 28.87
N ALA A 17 52.56 3.63 28.65
CA ALA A 17 52.72 3.08 27.30
C ALA A 17 51.43 2.57 26.68
N ALA A 18 50.27 2.78 27.34
CA ALA A 18 48.95 2.28 26.87
C ALA A 18 48.01 3.37 26.32
N CYS A 19 48.53 4.55 25.99
CA CYS A 19 47.76 5.60 25.35
C CYS A 19 48.50 6.10 24.09
N SER A 20 48.64 5.18 23.14
CA SER A 20 48.94 5.49 21.76
C SER A 20 48.06 4.60 20.89
N ASP A 21 46.72 4.63 21.17
CA ASP A 21 45.75 4.34 20.17
C ASP A 21 45.81 5.53 19.20
N GLY A 22 46.79 5.48 18.31
CA GLY A 22 46.65 6.16 17.03
C GLY A 22 45.42 5.56 16.37
N HIS A 23 44.28 6.19 16.55
CA HIS A 23 43.24 6.09 15.55
C HIS A 23 43.92 6.58 14.27
N ASP A 24 44.40 5.62 13.50
CA ASP A 24 44.64 5.79 12.10
C ASP A 24 43.24 6.00 11.52
N ASP A 25 42.76 7.26 11.52
CA ASP A 25 41.59 7.69 10.78
C ASP A 25 41.97 7.58 9.30
N GLY A 26 42.20 6.34 8.85
CA GLY A 26 42.19 6.01 7.44
C GLY A 26 40.90 6.54 6.85
N PRO A 27 40.88 6.98 5.59
CA PRO A 27 39.67 7.54 4.97
C PRO A 27 38.50 6.58 5.20
N GLU A 28 37.49 7.07 5.92
CA GLU A 28 36.29 6.31 6.25
C GLU A 28 35.73 5.75 4.96
N THR A 29 35.81 4.43 4.77
CA THR A 29 35.34 3.79 3.53
C THR A 29 33.82 3.81 3.53
N ILE A 30 33.22 4.75 2.79
CA ILE A 30 31.79 4.88 2.67
C ILE A 30 31.28 3.73 1.79
N THR A 31 30.40 2.89 2.36
CA THR A 31 29.74 1.83 1.61
C THR A 31 28.68 2.46 0.70
N PRO A 32 28.64 2.18 -0.62
CA PRO A 32 27.60 2.67 -1.50
C PRO A 32 26.20 2.30 -1.05
N ILE A 33 25.21 3.12 -1.41
CA ILE A 33 23.79 2.81 -1.16
C ILE A 33 23.38 1.54 -1.91
N HIS A 34 22.67 0.66 -1.23
CA HIS A 34 22.19 -0.60 -1.78
C HIS A 34 20.74 -0.88 -1.36
N PHE A 35 19.89 -1.21 -2.35
CA PHE A 35 18.51 -1.66 -2.18
C PHE A 35 18.43 -3.16 -2.41
N GLY A 36 17.49 -3.82 -1.74
CA GLY A 36 17.27 -5.28 -1.89
C GLY A 36 16.76 -5.67 -3.28
N GLU A 37 16.02 -4.77 -3.92
CA GLU A 37 15.43 -4.94 -5.25
C GLU A 37 15.65 -3.68 -6.07
N THR A 38 15.43 -3.77 -7.39
CA THR A 38 15.49 -2.64 -8.31
C THR A 38 14.14 -2.29 -8.93
N ASP A 39 13.16 -3.20 -8.83
CA ASP A 39 11.85 -3.09 -9.42
C ASP A 39 10.78 -3.16 -8.31
N TYR A 40 9.94 -2.15 -8.24
CA TYR A 40 8.92 -2.00 -7.21
C TYR A 40 7.55 -1.74 -7.83
N SER A 41 6.53 -2.46 -7.36
CA SER A 41 5.12 -2.16 -7.62
C SER A 41 4.52 -1.48 -6.39
N ILE A 42 3.90 -0.32 -6.58
CA ILE A 42 3.28 0.48 -5.52
C ILE A 42 1.84 0.79 -5.94
N MET A 43 0.91 0.71 -4.99
CA MET A 43 -0.48 1.09 -5.26
C MET A 43 -0.67 2.60 -5.15
N PHE A 44 -1.41 3.18 -6.09
CA PHE A 44 -1.83 4.58 -6.04
C PHE A 44 -2.53 4.91 -4.72
N GLY A 45 -2.23 6.09 -4.17
CA GLY A 45 -2.82 6.55 -2.92
C GLY A 45 -2.26 5.90 -1.64
N THR A 46 -1.31 4.96 -1.76
CA THR A 46 -0.55 4.42 -0.63
C THR A 46 0.87 4.96 -0.64
N GLY A 47 1.44 5.21 0.55
CA GLY A 47 2.88 5.50 0.67
C GLY A 47 3.69 4.22 0.72
N ALA A 48 4.91 4.26 0.20
CA ALA A 48 5.89 3.20 0.34
C ALA A 48 7.13 3.71 1.09
N SER A 49 7.66 2.87 1.98
CA SER A 49 8.93 3.09 2.67
C SER A 49 9.84 1.92 2.36
N ILE A 50 10.90 2.16 1.59
CA ILE A 50 11.79 1.14 1.04
C ILE A 50 13.12 1.24 1.77
N PRO A 51 13.49 0.23 2.58
CA PRO A 51 14.74 0.24 3.31
C PRO A 51 15.94 0.05 2.38
N PHE A 52 17.05 0.67 2.73
CA PHE A 52 18.33 0.49 2.07
C PHE A 52 19.46 0.33 3.09
N THR A 53 20.62 -0.08 2.63
CA THR A 53 21.83 -0.20 3.42
C THR A 53 22.98 0.63 2.83
N GLY A 54 23.95 0.98 3.62
CA GLY A 54 25.08 1.82 3.18
C GLY A 54 24.66 3.28 2.97
N GLY A 55 25.41 3.96 2.13
CA GLY A 55 25.18 5.36 1.75
C GLY A 55 25.97 6.37 2.57
N GLY A 56 26.39 7.46 1.89
CA GLY A 56 27.15 8.56 2.47
C GLY A 56 26.32 9.65 3.16
N GLY A 57 24.98 9.54 3.14
CA GLY A 57 24.08 10.48 3.79
C GLY A 57 23.80 11.78 3.01
N VAL A 58 24.33 11.92 1.79
CA VAL A 58 24.05 13.05 0.90
C VAL A 58 23.61 12.51 -0.45
N TYR A 59 22.35 12.73 -0.81
CA TYR A 59 21.73 12.12 -1.98
C TYR A 59 21.11 13.16 -2.90
N GLU A 60 21.27 12.96 -4.21
CA GLU A 60 20.57 13.68 -5.27
C GLU A 60 19.58 12.70 -5.94
N LEU A 61 18.29 13.05 -5.97
CA LEU A 61 17.23 12.20 -6.52
C LEU A 61 16.67 12.83 -7.79
N THR A 62 16.54 12.02 -8.85
CA THR A 62 15.95 12.45 -10.12
C THR A 62 14.99 11.39 -10.63
N ALA A 63 13.71 11.74 -10.82
CA ALA A 63 12.71 10.87 -11.40
C ALA A 63 12.53 11.15 -12.90
N SER A 64 12.39 10.08 -13.70
CA SER A 64 12.07 10.20 -15.14
C SER A 64 10.66 10.72 -15.37
N ASN A 65 9.73 10.37 -14.47
CA ASN A 65 8.35 10.86 -14.47
C ASN A 65 7.95 11.23 -13.03
N PRO A 66 8.26 12.46 -12.58
CA PRO A 66 7.98 12.89 -11.22
C PRO A 66 6.48 12.95 -10.90
N ASP A 67 5.60 13.14 -11.89
CA ASP A 67 4.15 13.17 -11.69
C ASP A 67 3.61 11.79 -11.23
N VAL A 68 4.23 10.70 -11.66
CA VAL A 68 3.87 9.35 -11.22
C VAL A 68 4.30 9.12 -9.76
N LEU A 69 5.54 9.45 -9.41
CA LEU A 69 6.06 9.22 -8.07
C LEU A 69 5.54 10.21 -7.02
N GLY A 70 5.08 11.40 -7.46
CA GLY A 70 4.55 12.44 -6.60
C GLY A 70 5.59 12.97 -5.61
N LYS A 71 5.44 12.66 -4.32
CA LYS A 71 6.44 13.04 -3.30
C LYS A 71 7.38 11.87 -3.04
N PHE A 72 8.68 12.14 -3.09
CA PHE A 72 9.69 11.15 -2.77
C PHE A 72 10.89 11.81 -2.10
N GLY A 73 11.62 11.05 -1.28
CA GLY A 73 12.79 11.53 -0.56
C GLY A 73 13.46 10.43 0.25
N ILE A 74 14.67 10.72 0.75
CA ILE A 74 15.40 9.82 1.63
C ILE A 74 15.35 10.36 3.06
N GLU A 75 14.90 9.51 4.00
CA GLU A 75 14.96 9.74 5.43
C GLU A 75 16.23 9.10 5.97
N THR A 76 17.25 9.93 6.19
CA THR A 76 18.59 9.47 6.56
C THR A 76 18.64 8.74 7.91
N PRO A 77 17.90 9.16 8.96
CA PRO A 77 17.92 8.46 10.24
C PRO A 77 17.42 7.02 10.13
N ASP A 78 16.42 6.78 9.29
CA ASP A 78 15.74 5.49 9.17
C ASP A 78 16.27 4.62 8.01
N HIS A 79 17.23 5.14 7.21
CA HIS A 79 17.74 4.48 6.01
C HIS A 79 16.60 3.99 5.10
N CYS A 80 15.63 4.85 4.83
CA CYS A 80 14.48 4.55 4.00
C CYS A 80 14.30 5.56 2.88
N LEU A 81 13.98 5.06 1.69
CA LEU A 81 13.44 5.83 0.59
C LEU A 81 11.91 5.88 0.75
N TYR A 82 11.38 7.07 0.94
CA TYR A 82 9.94 7.32 1.00
C TYR A 82 9.40 7.72 -0.37
N ILE A 83 8.25 7.16 -0.75
CA ILE A 83 7.52 7.51 -1.99
C ILE A 83 6.04 7.60 -1.68
N GLN A 84 5.40 8.67 -2.15
CA GLN A 84 3.95 8.85 -2.12
C GLN A 84 3.45 9.09 -3.54
N PRO A 85 3.00 8.04 -4.25
CA PRO A 85 2.56 8.14 -5.64
C PRO A 85 1.41 9.11 -5.81
N ALA A 86 1.43 9.88 -6.90
CA ALA A 86 0.38 10.84 -7.24
C ALA A 86 -0.40 10.46 -8.51
N LYS A 87 0.15 9.55 -9.31
CA LYS A 87 -0.46 9.10 -10.57
C LYS A 87 -0.05 7.66 -10.88
N THR A 88 -0.91 6.92 -11.56
CA THR A 88 -0.58 5.59 -12.11
C THR A 88 0.40 5.69 -13.28
N GLY A 89 1.18 4.63 -13.51
CA GLY A 89 2.15 4.56 -14.59
C GLY A 89 3.53 4.11 -14.13
N GLU A 90 4.54 4.34 -14.97
CA GLU A 90 5.91 3.92 -14.72
C GLU A 90 6.85 5.12 -14.54
N SER A 91 7.84 4.96 -13.69
CA SER A 91 8.91 5.93 -13.47
C SER A 91 10.20 5.26 -13.04
N TYR A 92 11.32 5.80 -13.48
CA TYR A 92 12.64 5.44 -12.98
C TYR A 92 13.11 6.53 -12.01
N LEU A 93 13.58 6.12 -10.83
CA LEU A 93 14.19 7.01 -9.85
C LEU A 93 15.69 6.75 -9.80
N THR A 94 16.46 7.73 -10.21
CA THR A 94 17.91 7.72 -10.10
C THR A 94 18.33 8.40 -8.81
N ILE A 95 19.09 7.70 -7.98
CA ILE A 95 19.63 8.16 -6.70
C ILE A 95 21.15 8.20 -6.84
N LYS A 96 21.72 9.39 -6.74
CA LYS A 96 23.17 9.60 -6.71
C LYS A 96 23.60 9.83 -5.26
N ASP A 97 24.40 8.94 -4.74
CA ASP A 97 25.08 9.12 -3.47
C ASP A 97 26.35 9.94 -3.69
N VAL A 98 26.30 11.21 -3.28
CA VAL A 98 27.36 12.18 -3.57
C VAL A 98 28.67 11.83 -2.88
N LYS A 99 28.61 11.32 -1.63
CA LYS A 99 29.81 11.00 -0.87
C LYS A 99 30.43 9.65 -1.22
N ALA A 100 29.59 8.67 -1.57
CA ALA A 100 30.05 7.35 -2.02
C ALA A 100 30.39 7.33 -3.52
N GLU A 101 30.16 8.42 -4.24
CA GLU A 101 30.35 8.55 -5.69
C GLU A 101 29.66 7.42 -6.48
N SER A 102 28.49 6.98 -6.00
CA SER A 102 27.74 5.88 -6.58
C SER A 102 26.36 6.30 -7.06
N VAL A 103 25.81 5.56 -8.03
CA VAL A 103 24.50 5.81 -8.61
C VAL A 103 23.73 4.51 -8.64
N VAL A 104 22.46 4.54 -8.18
CA VAL A 104 21.50 3.45 -8.31
C VAL A 104 20.26 3.96 -9.03
N THR A 105 19.67 3.12 -9.87
CA THR A 105 18.40 3.42 -10.54
C THR A 105 17.39 2.36 -10.16
N LEU A 106 16.23 2.80 -9.65
CA LEU A 106 15.10 1.95 -9.28
C LEU A 106 13.97 2.17 -10.28
N HIS A 107 13.29 1.11 -10.65
CA HIS A 107 12.09 1.13 -11.49
C HIS A 107 10.84 1.01 -10.61
N PHE A 108 9.87 1.88 -10.84
CA PHE A 108 8.59 1.90 -10.14
C PHE A 108 7.45 1.75 -11.13
N THR A 109 6.57 0.78 -10.86
CA THR A 109 5.26 0.68 -11.47
C THR A 109 4.22 1.08 -10.43
N VAL A 110 3.48 2.16 -10.68
CA VAL A 110 2.37 2.59 -9.83
C VAL A 110 1.08 2.09 -10.43
N GLU A 111 0.43 1.17 -9.71
CA GLU A 111 -0.83 0.55 -10.09
C GLU A 111 -2.01 1.19 -9.36
N ASP A 112 -3.22 0.99 -9.88
CA ASP A 112 -4.44 1.41 -9.20
C ASP A 112 -4.56 0.72 -7.83
N PHE A 113 -4.99 1.50 -6.83
CA PHE A 113 -5.35 0.91 -5.53
C PHE A 113 -6.68 0.18 -5.64
N TYR A 114 -6.81 -0.97 -5.02
CA TYR A 114 -8.09 -1.65 -4.92
C TYR A 114 -8.36 -2.23 -3.52
N MET A 115 -9.64 -2.24 -3.14
CA MET A 115 -10.17 -3.04 -2.04
C MET A 115 -10.84 -4.28 -2.59
N SER A 116 -10.58 -5.44 -1.98
CA SER A 116 -11.13 -6.71 -2.41
C SER A 116 -12.09 -7.27 -1.36
N PHE A 117 -13.36 -7.47 -1.73
CA PHE A 117 -14.36 -8.12 -0.91
C PHE A 117 -14.76 -9.44 -1.52
N ARG A 118 -14.57 -10.53 -0.78
CA ARG A 118 -14.99 -11.86 -1.19
C ARG A 118 -16.45 -12.08 -0.85
N ILE A 119 -17.26 -12.52 -1.81
CA ILE A 119 -18.64 -12.96 -1.59
C ILE A 119 -18.61 -14.29 -0.84
N THR A 120 -19.11 -14.30 0.38
CA THR A 120 -19.10 -15.48 1.26
C THR A 120 -20.44 -16.16 1.38
N GLU A 121 -21.54 -15.42 1.17
CA GLU A 121 -22.91 -15.95 1.30
C GLU A 121 -23.88 -15.16 0.43
N ILE A 122 -24.88 -15.85 -0.11
CA ILE A 122 -25.99 -15.27 -0.86
C ILE A 122 -27.29 -15.90 -0.33
N GLU A 123 -28.17 -15.06 0.23
CA GLU A 123 -29.47 -15.47 0.74
C GLU A 123 -30.58 -14.93 -0.17
N GLY A 124 -31.45 -15.80 -0.67
CA GLY A 124 -32.55 -15.46 -1.55
C GLY A 124 -32.23 -15.65 -3.04
N ARG A 125 -33.07 -15.07 -3.91
CA ARG A 125 -32.91 -15.21 -5.36
C ARG A 125 -31.97 -14.14 -5.89
N ASN A 126 -30.73 -14.52 -6.16
CA ASN A 126 -29.79 -13.64 -6.82
C ASN A 126 -30.12 -13.48 -8.31
N THR A 127 -30.29 -12.24 -8.76
CA THR A 127 -30.51 -11.88 -10.18
C THR A 127 -29.28 -11.22 -10.79
N ASN A 128 -28.24 -10.98 -10.00
CA ASN A 128 -26.97 -10.46 -10.50
C ASN A 128 -26.08 -11.61 -10.95
N GLU A 129 -25.90 -11.74 -12.26
CA GLU A 129 -25.12 -12.82 -12.87
C GLU A 129 -23.62 -12.74 -12.59
N PHE A 130 -23.11 -11.57 -12.22
CA PHE A 130 -21.71 -11.39 -11.85
C PHE A 130 -21.39 -11.87 -10.43
N PHE A 131 -22.40 -11.87 -9.53
CA PHE A 131 -22.19 -12.16 -8.13
C PHE A 131 -22.49 -13.63 -7.81
N GLU A 132 -21.48 -14.34 -7.33
CA GLU A 132 -21.56 -15.74 -6.92
C GLU A 132 -20.64 -15.97 -5.72
N VAL A 133 -20.99 -16.89 -4.84
CA VAL A 133 -20.16 -17.24 -3.68
C VAL A 133 -18.77 -17.68 -4.13
N GLY A 134 -17.74 -17.09 -3.52
CA GLY A 134 -16.35 -17.34 -3.85
C GLY A 134 -15.73 -16.36 -4.84
N ARG A 135 -16.52 -15.50 -5.49
CA ARG A 135 -16.00 -14.40 -6.31
C ARG A 135 -15.60 -13.21 -5.46
N TRP A 136 -14.74 -12.36 -6.01
CA TRP A 136 -14.31 -11.11 -5.37
C TRP A 136 -14.86 -9.91 -6.12
N ILE A 137 -15.30 -8.91 -5.36
CA ILE A 137 -15.63 -7.57 -5.87
C ILE A 137 -14.43 -6.69 -5.52
N ARG A 138 -13.73 -6.18 -6.55
CA ARG A 138 -12.62 -5.26 -6.42
C ARG A 138 -13.08 -3.85 -6.72
N PHE A 139 -13.11 -3.02 -5.70
CA PHE A 139 -13.36 -1.59 -5.80
C PHE A 139 -12.03 -0.89 -6.05
N ILE A 140 -11.91 -0.21 -7.17
CA ILE A 140 -10.64 0.34 -7.65
C ILE A 140 -10.67 1.85 -7.48
N ARG A 141 -9.63 2.40 -6.86
CA ARG A 141 -9.37 3.82 -6.85
C ARG A 141 -8.29 4.12 -7.86
N ASN A 142 -8.68 4.83 -8.92
CA ASN A 142 -7.77 5.32 -9.93
C ASN A 142 -7.54 6.84 -9.77
N ASP A 143 -6.61 7.39 -10.55
CA ASP A 143 -6.22 8.79 -10.50
C ASP A 143 -7.26 9.76 -11.09
N ASP A 144 -8.23 9.27 -11.87
CA ASP A 144 -9.31 10.08 -12.48
C ASP A 144 -10.64 10.03 -11.71
N ASN A 145 -10.71 9.29 -10.59
CA ASN A 145 -11.89 9.14 -9.73
C ASN A 145 -13.13 8.59 -10.45
N THR A 146 -12.98 7.77 -11.47
CA THR A 146 -14.11 7.13 -12.17
C THR A 146 -14.73 5.96 -11.42
N MET A 147 -14.14 5.59 -10.27
CA MET A 147 -14.60 4.52 -9.38
C MET A 147 -14.85 3.19 -10.09
N PRO A 148 -13.85 2.63 -10.76
CA PRO A 148 -14.01 1.36 -11.44
C PRO A 148 -14.25 0.22 -10.46
N VAL A 149 -14.95 -0.81 -10.94
CA VAL A 149 -15.15 -2.06 -10.19
C VAL A 149 -14.91 -3.25 -11.10
N LYS A 150 -14.28 -4.28 -10.56
CA LYS A 150 -14.11 -5.57 -11.25
C LYS A 150 -14.66 -6.69 -10.38
N VAL A 151 -15.36 -7.63 -11.02
CA VAL A 151 -15.72 -8.89 -10.39
C VAL A 151 -14.76 -9.94 -10.93
N VAL A 152 -14.01 -10.56 -10.02
CA VAL A 152 -12.97 -11.52 -10.38
C VAL A 152 -13.25 -12.88 -9.74
N TRP A 153 -12.78 -13.93 -10.41
CA TRP A 153 -12.86 -15.30 -9.97
C TRP A 153 -11.49 -15.98 -10.11
N GLN A 154 -11.15 -16.84 -9.18
CA GLN A 154 -9.91 -17.61 -9.22
C GLN A 154 -10.16 -18.99 -9.82
N GLN A 155 -9.48 -19.29 -10.90
CA GLN A 155 -9.55 -20.60 -11.53
C GLN A 155 -8.79 -21.62 -10.67
N ASN A 156 -9.49 -22.66 -10.22
CA ASN A 156 -9.00 -23.63 -9.25
C ASN A 156 -7.70 -24.37 -9.66
N MET A 157 -7.43 -24.52 -10.94
CA MET A 157 -6.24 -25.28 -11.42
C MET A 157 -5.00 -24.41 -11.63
N THR A 158 -5.15 -23.13 -11.94
CA THR A 158 -4.04 -22.25 -12.31
C THR A 158 -3.76 -21.17 -11.28
N PHE A 159 -4.62 -21.02 -10.27
CA PHE A 159 -4.63 -19.89 -9.33
C PHE A 159 -4.71 -18.52 -10.03
N GLN A 160 -4.99 -18.50 -11.33
CA GLN A 160 -5.07 -17.29 -12.12
C GLN A 160 -6.41 -16.58 -11.84
N LEU A 161 -6.34 -15.27 -11.59
CA LEU A 161 -7.53 -14.44 -11.44
C LEU A 161 -8.05 -14.05 -12.81
N MET A 162 -9.34 -14.29 -13.02
CA MET A 162 -10.05 -13.92 -14.26
C MET A 162 -11.09 -12.86 -13.94
N THR A 163 -11.12 -11.80 -14.72
CA THR A 163 -12.21 -10.80 -14.65
C THR A 163 -13.43 -11.37 -15.36
N ILE A 164 -14.56 -11.43 -14.65
CA ILE A 164 -15.85 -11.92 -15.17
C ILE A 164 -16.71 -10.76 -15.61
N GLY A 165 -16.66 -9.67 -14.83
CA GLY A 165 -17.38 -8.44 -15.10
C GLY A 165 -16.56 -7.24 -14.69
N GLU A 166 -16.73 -6.15 -15.40
CA GLU A 166 -16.11 -4.87 -15.07
C GLU A 166 -17.07 -3.71 -15.34
N GLY A 167 -16.79 -2.57 -14.76
CA GLY A 167 -17.63 -1.38 -14.90
C GLY A 167 -17.33 -0.36 -13.81
N ASN A 168 -18.37 0.36 -13.38
CA ASN A 168 -18.22 1.39 -12.36
C ASN A 168 -19.19 1.14 -11.20
N PHE A 169 -18.86 1.70 -10.05
CA PHE A 169 -19.75 1.75 -8.90
C PHE A 169 -19.95 3.20 -8.43
N ASP A 170 -21.03 3.42 -7.72
CA ASP A 170 -21.33 4.68 -7.05
C ASP A 170 -21.98 4.38 -5.70
N ILE A 171 -21.72 5.24 -4.71
CA ILE A 171 -22.34 5.13 -3.39
C ILE A 171 -23.02 6.46 -3.05
N THR A 172 -24.32 6.39 -2.82
CA THR A 172 -25.12 7.54 -2.39
C THR A 172 -25.59 7.36 -0.96
N ARG A 173 -25.65 8.47 -0.21
CA ARG A 173 -26.17 8.52 1.16
C ARG A 173 -27.47 9.31 1.17
N SER A 174 -28.54 8.72 1.73
CA SER A 174 -29.81 9.44 1.95
C SER A 174 -29.74 10.31 3.21
N ASP A 175 -30.70 11.22 3.36
CA ASP A 175 -30.89 12.06 4.56
C ASP A 175 -31.14 11.22 5.84
N THR A 176 -31.59 9.98 5.69
CA THR A 176 -31.79 9.03 6.80
C THR A 176 -30.59 8.13 7.08
N ASN A 177 -29.42 8.48 6.55
CA ASN A 177 -28.17 7.70 6.67
C ASN A 177 -28.24 6.27 6.09
N ILE A 178 -29.12 6.05 5.13
CA ILE A 178 -29.14 4.80 4.36
C ILE A 178 -28.19 4.97 3.19
N PHE A 179 -27.21 4.06 3.07
CA PHE A 179 -26.28 4.02 1.98
C PHE A 179 -26.78 3.08 0.90
N THR A 180 -26.70 3.53 -0.34
CA THR A 180 -27.06 2.76 -1.52
C THR A 180 -25.87 2.66 -2.43
N MET A 181 -25.48 1.44 -2.79
CA MET A 181 -24.45 1.14 -3.76
C MET A 181 -25.09 0.77 -5.09
N ARG A 182 -24.62 1.39 -6.17
CA ARG A 182 -25.00 1.05 -7.54
C ARG A 182 -23.80 0.47 -8.24
N PHE A 183 -24.06 -0.56 -9.04
CA PHE A 183 -23.09 -1.15 -9.96
C PHE A 183 -23.61 -1.05 -11.35
N SER A 184 -22.78 -0.58 -12.28
CA SER A 184 -23.03 -0.64 -13.72
C SER A 184 -21.95 -1.55 -14.30
N LEU A 185 -22.29 -2.81 -14.58
CA LEU A 185 -21.35 -3.87 -14.96
C LEU A 185 -21.63 -4.36 -16.39
N HIS A 186 -20.57 -4.77 -17.08
CA HIS A 186 -20.65 -5.52 -18.34
C HIS A 186 -19.70 -6.74 -18.27
N HIS A 187 -19.94 -7.72 -19.12
CA HIS A 187 -19.05 -8.86 -19.25
C HIS A 187 -17.71 -8.45 -19.89
N ASN A 188 -16.65 -9.11 -19.48
CA ASN A 188 -15.31 -8.87 -20.04
C ASN A 188 -15.10 -9.68 -21.34
N ASP A 189 -16.08 -9.65 -22.25
CA ASP A 189 -16.08 -10.40 -23.52
C ASP A 189 -16.05 -9.51 -24.77
N GLY A 190 -15.92 -8.19 -24.58
CA GLY A 190 -15.76 -7.22 -25.66
C GLY A 190 -16.44 -5.87 -25.42
N ALA A 191 -16.06 -4.89 -26.23
CA ALA A 191 -16.51 -3.50 -26.11
C ALA A 191 -18.02 -3.29 -26.34
N ASP A 192 -18.72 -4.26 -26.95
CA ASP A 192 -20.15 -4.19 -27.25
C ASP A 192 -21.03 -4.96 -26.24
N SER A 193 -20.45 -5.37 -25.10
CA SER A 193 -21.20 -6.09 -24.07
C SER A 193 -22.26 -5.19 -23.44
N PRO A 194 -23.51 -5.67 -23.23
CA PRO A 194 -24.56 -4.87 -22.62
C PRO A 194 -24.19 -4.47 -21.19
N LEU A 195 -24.60 -3.26 -20.79
CA LEU A 195 -24.44 -2.74 -19.44
C LEU A 195 -25.63 -3.21 -18.58
N TYR A 196 -25.32 -3.72 -17.40
CA TYR A 196 -26.28 -4.20 -16.40
C TYR A 196 -26.19 -3.34 -15.15
N ASP A 197 -27.32 -2.74 -14.74
CA ASP A 197 -27.40 -1.91 -13.56
C ASP A 197 -28.01 -2.67 -12.39
N TYR A 198 -27.34 -2.60 -11.23
CA TYR A 198 -27.78 -3.21 -9.98
C TYR A 198 -27.75 -2.20 -8.84
N GLU A 199 -28.73 -2.24 -7.96
CA GLU A 199 -28.83 -1.31 -6.85
C GLU A 199 -29.04 -2.06 -5.53
N TYR A 200 -28.18 -1.78 -4.53
CA TYR A 200 -28.17 -2.44 -3.24
C TYR A 200 -28.23 -1.43 -2.11
N THR A 201 -29.02 -1.75 -1.07
CA THR A 201 -28.87 -1.08 0.22
C THR A 201 -27.68 -1.70 0.95
N MET A 202 -26.78 -0.85 1.46
CA MET A 202 -25.58 -1.27 2.19
C MET A 202 -25.89 -1.44 3.68
N GLY A 203 -25.37 -2.50 4.28
CA GLY A 203 -25.43 -2.82 5.71
C GLY A 203 -24.20 -3.62 6.13
N GLY A 204 -24.17 -4.09 7.37
CA GLY A 204 -23.05 -4.85 7.93
C GLY A 204 -22.25 -4.04 8.95
N ASP A 205 -20.93 -4.28 9.03
CA ASP A 205 -20.05 -3.60 9.99
C ASP A 205 -19.85 -2.14 9.57
N VAL A 206 -19.88 -1.20 10.51
CA VAL A 206 -19.72 0.24 10.22
C VAL A 206 -18.31 0.60 9.74
N GLU A 207 -17.33 -0.23 10.05
CA GLU A 207 -15.93 -0.03 9.71
C GLU A 207 -15.69 0.03 8.20
N TYR A 208 -16.43 -0.73 7.39
CA TYR A 208 -16.24 -0.70 5.94
C TYR A 208 -16.69 0.63 5.32
N MET A 209 -17.69 1.30 5.92
CA MET A 209 -18.12 2.63 5.45
C MET A 209 -17.02 3.67 5.63
N SER A 210 -16.35 3.65 6.80
CA SER A 210 -15.18 4.52 7.05
C SER A 210 -14.04 4.20 6.09
N LEU A 211 -13.86 2.93 5.73
CA LEU A 211 -12.85 2.51 4.79
C LEU A 211 -13.13 3.04 3.38
N PHE A 212 -14.37 2.92 2.90
CA PHE A 212 -14.78 3.50 1.63
C PHE A 212 -14.59 5.01 1.61
N ASP A 213 -15.03 5.73 2.65
CA ASP A 213 -14.84 7.19 2.74
C ASP A 213 -13.36 7.59 2.73
N SER A 214 -12.53 6.86 3.48
CA SER A 214 -11.08 7.14 3.55
C SER A 214 -10.34 6.89 2.24
N ILE A 215 -10.78 5.92 1.45
CA ILE A 215 -10.15 5.52 0.19
C ILE A 215 -10.66 6.34 -0.99
N PHE A 216 -11.98 6.54 -1.08
CA PHE A 216 -12.62 7.15 -2.23
C PHE A 216 -13.02 8.62 -2.03
N ASP A 217 -12.80 9.17 -0.81
CA ASP A 217 -13.03 10.58 -0.47
C ASP A 217 -14.46 11.06 -0.77
N PHE A 218 -15.45 10.29 -0.33
CA PHE A 218 -16.88 10.64 -0.51
C PHE A 218 -17.31 11.87 0.31
N GLY A 219 -16.47 12.32 1.26
CA GLY A 219 -16.74 13.47 2.10
C GLY A 219 -17.87 13.25 3.11
N TRP A 220 -18.12 12.01 3.49
CA TRP A 220 -19.06 11.69 4.55
C TRP A 220 -18.45 12.16 5.87
N GLU A 221 -19.06 13.17 6.48
CA GLU A 221 -18.56 13.77 7.72
C GLU A 221 -18.14 12.71 8.75
N LYS A 222 -17.01 12.95 9.42
CA LYS A 222 -16.32 12.09 10.40
C LYS A 222 -17.16 11.72 11.64
N SER A 223 -18.40 11.28 11.46
CA SER A 223 -19.26 10.79 12.54
C SER A 223 -19.01 9.32 12.89
N VAL A 224 -18.13 8.64 12.17
CA VAL A 224 -17.77 7.25 12.47
C VAL A 224 -16.46 7.28 13.25
N ALA A 225 -16.53 6.85 14.52
CA ALA A 225 -15.38 6.80 15.43
C ALA A 225 -14.22 6.02 14.76
N SER A 226 -13.03 6.64 14.76
CA SER A 226 -11.79 5.98 14.32
C SER A 226 -11.70 4.59 14.96
N PRO A 227 -11.39 3.55 14.20
CA PRO A 227 -11.23 2.22 14.76
C PRO A 227 -10.11 2.27 15.81
N ARG A 228 -10.48 2.12 17.08
CA ARG A 228 -9.51 1.81 18.12
C ARG A 228 -8.87 0.49 17.71
N SER A 229 -7.57 0.37 17.86
CA SER A 229 -6.80 -0.85 17.63
C SER A 229 -7.49 -2.07 18.26
N GLN A 230 -8.35 -2.71 17.49
CA GLN A 230 -8.99 -3.97 17.84
C GLN A 230 -8.28 -5.12 17.13
N PRO A 231 -8.31 -6.34 17.68
CA PRO A 231 -7.73 -7.50 17.02
C PRO A 231 -8.34 -7.64 15.61
N VAL A 232 -7.52 -8.11 14.66
CA VAL A 232 -7.87 -8.29 13.23
C VAL A 232 -9.23 -8.99 13.14
N ARG A 233 -10.28 -8.21 12.96
CA ARG A 233 -11.65 -8.69 12.78
C ARG A 233 -11.96 -8.62 11.30
N THR A 234 -12.51 -9.70 10.76
CA THR A 234 -12.98 -9.70 9.38
C THR A 234 -14.09 -8.66 9.21
N ILE A 235 -13.85 -7.64 8.40
CA ILE A 235 -14.84 -6.60 8.10
C ILE A 235 -15.86 -7.18 7.11
N LYS A 236 -17.14 -7.09 7.46
CA LYS A 236 -18.26 -7.62 6.66
C LYS A 236 -19.09 -6.49 6.08
N MET A 237 -19.32 -6.55 4.77
CA MET A 237 -20.26 -5.73 4.03
C MET A 237 -21.48 -6.57 3.65
N LEU A 238 -22.67 -6.06 3.90
CA LEU A 238 -23.94 -6.67 3.50
C LEU A 238 -24.57 -5.82 2.39
N LEU A 239 -24.85 -6.42 1.25
CA LEU A 239 -25.56 -5.81 0.14
C LEU A 239 -26.96 -6.43 0.06
N THR A 240 -28.01 -5.62 0.18
CA THR A 240 -29.41 -6.07 0.02
C THR A 240 -29.96 -5.51 -1.28
N ASP A 241 -30.26 -6.39 -2.23
CA ASP A 241 -30.82 -6.02 -3.54
C ASP A 241 -32.18 -5.33 -3.37
N LYS A 242 -32.29 -4.12 -3.89
CA LYS A 242 -33.52 -3.30 -3.76
C LYS A 242 -34.68 -3.82 -4.60
N SER A 243 -34.42 -4.63 -5.61
CA SER A 243 -35.46 -5.17 -6.50
C SER A 243 -36.17 -6.39 -5.95
N ASN A 244 -35.47 -7.23 -5.20
CA ASN A 244 -35.98 -8.54 -4.77
C ASN A 244 -35.64 -8.94 -3.32
N GLY A 245 -34.83 -8.11 -2.61
CA GLY A 245 -34.44 -8.35 -1.23
C GLY A 245 -33.38 -9.43 -1.02
N CYS A 246 -32.74 -9.92 -2.09
CA CYS A 246 -31.62 -10.85 -2.00
C CYS A 246 -30.47 -10.21 -1.19
N LYS A 247 -29.90 -10.97 -0.27
CA LYS A 247 -28.81 -10.51 0.59
C LYS A 247 -27.50 -11.17 0.19
N ILE A 248 -26.46 -10.37 0.05
CA ILE A 248 -25.12 -10.79 -0.33
C ILE A 248 -24.16 -10.34 0.76
N THR A 249 -23.54 -11.30 1.45
CA THR A 249 -22.51 -11.04 2.46
C THR A 249 -21.13 -11.12 1.82
N CYS A 250 -20.35 -10.06 1.99
CA CYS A 250 -18.98 -9.95 1.49
C CYS A 250 -18.03 -9.71 2.66
N CYS A 251 -16.86 -10.33 2.62
CA CYS A 251 -15.80 -10.14 3.61
C CYS A 251 -14.59 -9.46 2.95
N LEU A 252 -14.07 -8.42 3.61
CA LEU A 252 -12.82 -7.78 3.19
C LEU A 252 -11.69 -8.80 3.30
N GLU A 253 -10.94 -8.94 2.23
CA GLU A 253 -9.70 -9.73 2.20
C GLU A 253 -8.50 -8.79 2.10
N PRO A 254 -7.39 -9.12 2.83
CA PRO A 254 -6.16 -8.35 2.81
C PRO A 254 -5.45 -8.39 1.46
#